data_28e8411623c2ff3de95a470b0fcfe0cd
#
_entry.id   28e8411623c2ff3de95a470b0fcfe0cd
#
_cell.length_a   1.000
_cell.length_b   1.000
_cell.length_c   1.000
_cell.angle_alpha   90.00
_cell.angle_beta   90.00
_cell.angle_gamma   90.00
#
_symmetry.space_group_name_H-M   'P 1'
#
loop_
_entity.id
_entity.type
_entity.pdbx_description
1 polymer ?
#
loop_
_entity_poly.entity_id
_entity_poly.type
_entity_poly.pdbx_seq_one_letter_code
_entity_poly.pdbx_strand_id
1 'polypeptide(L)'
;MVLVKRERRARIGPQGRRALMDLYGKKYATSELRRRVGNMDQIAGIRTVQLDDGNERPTRAAIFHTGSGLEFTVLLDRCLDIPSASFCGKAMGWRSATGDVAPQYYEPEGLRWLRSYFGGLVTTCGLTHVGAPRPESALLGNGLHGRIGNLPARDIQISQEWVGNQYVLSVSGVMREAVVFGENLALRRTVATCMGERRFWIHDTVTNEGFNKTKFMLLYHCNIGWPAVDAGSELISPSRYVAPRDATAANGQENWNKLDPPTHKYAEKCYYHEMTPARDGTVTAAIVNDGFKKGDGFGVYVTYNKKQLPRFVEWKQMGEQDYVVGLEPCNCGVEGREVDERQGLLHSLNPGESREFDLEFGPITTRAEVDALRAARNKTKTEIVDSYKRFVKKP
;
A
#
# COMPACT_ATOMS: atom_id res chain seq x y z
N MET A 1 17.42 -10.02 23.46
CA MET A 1 17.39 -9.35 22.11
C MET A 1 17.26 -10.31 20.93
N VAL A 2 17.84 -11.51 20.96
CA VAL A 2 17.79 -12.49 19.83
C VAL A 2 16.44 -13.22 19.72
N LEU A 3 15.76 -13.53 20.82
CA LEU A 3 14.46 -14.19 20.84
C LEU A 3 13.31 -13.33 20.26
N VAL A 4 13.29 -12.03 20.56
CA VAL A 4 12.30 -11.07 20.04
C VAL A 4 12.42 -10.89 18.52
N LYS A 5 13.64 -11.02 17.96
CA LYS A 5 13.87 -10.97 16.51
C LYS A 5 13.34 -12.23 15.80
N ARG A 6 13.36 -13.40 16.42
CA ARG A 6 12.85 -14.65 15.83
C ARG A 6 11.31 -14.70 15.76
N GLU A 7 10.62 -14.25 16.79
CA GLU A 7 9.16 -14.22 16.80
C GLU A 7 8.56 -13.17 15.84
N ARG A 8 9.21 -12.00 15.68
CA ARG A 8 8.81 -10.98 14.71
C ARG A 8 9.00 -11.42 13.26
N ARG A 9 10.09 -12.13 12.95
CA ARG A 9 10.36 -12.68 11.61
C ARG A 9 9.35 -13.77 11.20
N ALA A 10 8.77 -14.51 12.15
CA ALA A 10 7.77 -15.54 11.89
C ALA A 10 6.41 -14.97 11.45
N ARG A 11 6.14 -13.68 11.65
CA ARG A 11 4.90 -13.00 11.23
C ARG A 11 4.97 -12.42 9.82
N ILE A 12 6.18 -12.22 9.27
CA ILE A 12 6.42 -11.64 7.95
C ILE A 12 6.74 -12.77 6.97
N GLY A 13 5.77 -13.15 6.17
CA GLY A 13 5.90 -14.21 5.16
C GLY A 13 4.86 -15.31 5.31
N PRO A 14 4.85 -16.28 4.37
CA PRO A 14 3.87 -17.34 4.38
C PRO A 14 3.96 -18.15 5.68
N GLN A 15 2.88 -18.16 6.43
CA GLN A 15 2.74 -18.95 7.65
C GLN A 15 2.72 -20.43 7.26
N GLY A 16 3.80 -21.14 7.52
CA GLY A 16 3.91 -22.58 7.28
C GLY A 16 5.24 -23.00 6.67
N ARG A 17 5.69 -24.21 7.01
CA ARG A 17 6.89 -24.82 6.42
C ARG A 17 6.57 -25.30 5.01
N ARG A 18 6.80 -24.49 3.98
CA ARG A 18 6.83 -25.04 2.61
C ARG A 18 8.07 -25.93 2.48
N ALA A 19 7.84 -27.21 2.23
CA ALA A 19 8.94 -28.15 1.99
C ALA A 19 9.63 -27.92 0.63
N LEU A 20 8.90 -27.29 -0.32
CA LEU A 20 9.34 -27.09 -1.70
C LEU A 20 9.00 -25.66 -2.15
N MET A 21 9.86 -25.10 -3.02
CA MET A 21 9.68 -23.79 -3.65
C MET A 21 9.11 -23.95 -5.06
N ASP A 22 8.14 -23.09 -5.41
CA ASP A 22 7.55 -23.03 -6.75
C ASP A 22 8.39 -22.09 -7.63
N LEU A 23 9.10 -22.68 -8.59
CA LEU A 23 9.95 -21.94 -9.54
C LEU A 23 9.78 -22.54 -10.94
N TYR A 24 9.59 -21.68 -11.93
CA TYR A 24 9.51 -22.10 -13.35
C TYR A 24 8.50 -23.22 -13.61
N GLY A 25 7.36 -23.22 -12.88
CA GLY A 25 6.31 -24.23 -13.01
C GLY A 25 6.62 -25.59 -12.36
N LYS A 26 7.68 -25.68 -11.56
CA LYS A 26 8.07 -26.90 -10.84
C LYS A 26 8.37 -26.62 -9.37
N LYS A 27 8.28 -27.66 -8.55
CA LYS A 27 8.61 -27.60 -7.13
C LYS A 27 10.02 -28.12 -6.88
N TYR A 28 10.85 -27.34 -6.20
CA TYR A 28 12.23 -27.66 -5.89
C TYR A 28 12.49 -27.70 -4.39
N ALA A 29 13.26 -28.67 -3.95
CA ALA A 29 13.82 -28.68 -2.60
C ALA A 29 15.05 -27.75 -2.51
N THR A 30 15.33 -27.20 -1.34
CA THR A 30 16.48 -26.33 -1.08
C THR A 30 17.81 -26.99 -1.53
N SER A 31 18.00 -28.29 -1.25
CA SER A 31 19.19 -29.03 -1.64
C SER A 31 19.36 -29.12 -3.16
N GLU A 32 18.26 -29.25 -3.89
CA GLU A 32 18.29 -29.31 -5.36
C GLU A 32 18.71 -27.99 -5.98
N LEU A 33 18.20 -26.85 -5.42
CA LEU A 33 18.60 -25.51 -5.88
C LEU A 33 20.07 -25.24 -5.58
N ARG A 34 20.52 -25.50 -4.36
CA ARG A 34 21.93 -25.28 -3.97
C ARG A 34 22.94 -26.11 -4.81
N ARG A 35 22.52 -27.22 -5.37
CA ARG A 35 23.37 -28.00 -6.30
C ARG A 35 23.45 -27.39 -7.70
N ARG A 36 22.49 -26.52 -8.08
CA ARG A 36 22.42 -25.92 -9.41
C ARG A 36 22.89 -24.47 -9.45
N VAL A 37 22.78 -23.76 -8.31
CA VAL A 37 22.93 -22.31 -8.24
C VAL A 37 23.93 -21.95 -7.16
N GLY A 38 25.04 -21.38 -7.59
CA GLY A 38 26.10 -20.91 -6.69
C GLY A 38 25.79 -19.58 -6.03
N ASN A 39 25.06 -18.72 -6.73
CA ASN A 39 24.59 -17.41 -6.20
C ASN A 39 23.07 -17.32 -6.37
N MET A 40 22.35 -17.23 -5.25
CA MET A 40 20.86 -17.17 -5.26
C MET A 40 20.31 -15.94 -5.98
N ASP A 41 21.07 -14.86 -6.12
CA ASP A 41 20.70 -13.70 -6.92
C ASP A 41 20.42 -14.03 -8.40
N GLN A 42 20.88 -15.19 -8.88
CA GLN A 42 20.49 -15.73 -10.18
C GLN A 42 18.99 -16.03 -10.28
N ILE A 43 18.31 -16.32 -9.16
CA ILE A 43 16.90 -16.74 -9.11
C ILE A 43 16.07 -15.68 -8.39
N ALA A 44 16.50 -15.27 -7.20
CA ALA A 44 15.79 -14.33 -6.34
C ALA A 44 16.78 -13.56 -5.48
N GLY A 45 16.58 -12.26 -5.39
CA GLY A 45 17.50 -11.39 -4.66
C GLY A 45 17.00 -9.96 -4.49
N ILE A 46 17.82 -9.19 -3.80
CA ILE A 46 17.66 -7.75 -3.62
C ILE A 46 18.93 -7.07 -4.12
N ARG A 47 18.80 -6.18 -5.08
CA ARG A 47 19.88 -5.32 -5.55
C ARG A 47 19.63 -3.88 -5.08
N THR A 48 20.60 -3.30 -4.39
CA THR A 48 20.58 -1.87 -4.06
C THR A 48 21.19 -1.06 -5.17
N VAL A 49 20.54 0.07 -5.51
CA VAL A 49 20.97 1.01 -6.52
C VAL A 49 20.76 2.42 -6.02
N GLN A 50 21.42 3.38 -6.67
CA GLN A 50 21.09 4.79 -6.57
C GLN A 50 20.52 5.23 -7.92
N LEU A 51 19.36 5.87 -7.90
CA LEU A 51 18.76 6.48 -9.09
C LEU A 51 19.55 7.74 -9.43
N ASP A 52 19.83 7.97 -10.70
CA ASP A 52 20.76 9.02 -11.10
C ASP A 52 20.26 9.88 -12.28
N ASP A 53 18.95 9.89 -12.53
CA ASP A 53 18.37 10.73 -13.59
C ASP A 53 17.41 11.79 -13.03
N GLY A 54 17.52 13.02 -13.52
CA GLY A 54 16.61 14.12 -13.21
C GLY A 54 16.32 14.31 -11.72
N ASN A 55 15.03 14.41 -11.40
CA ASN A 55 14.56 14.66 -10.02
C ASN A 55 14.62 13.42 -9.12
N GLU A 56 14.84 12.22 -9.63
CA GLU A 56 15.00 11.02 -8.81
C GLU A 56 16.35 10.95 -8.10
N ARG A 57 17.33 11.74 -8.58
CA ARG A 57 18.70 11.76 -8.07
C ARG A 57 18.79 12.46 -6.71
N PRO A 58 19.52 11.93 -5.71
CA PRO A 58 20.24 10.65 -5.63
C PRO A 58 19.46 9.60 -4.78
N THR A 59 18.21 9.34 -5.09
CA THR A 59 17.37 8.43 -4.32
C THR A 59 17.92 7.00 -4.33
N ARG A 60 18.12 6.41 -3.15
CA ARG A 60 18.51 5.00 -3.01
C ARG A 60 17.29 4.11 -3.15
N ALA A 61 17.46 2.97 -3.82
CA ALA A 61 16.40 2.00 -4.03
C ALA A 61 16.89 0.55 -3.81
N ALA A 62 15.99 -0.32 -3.42
CA ALA A 62 16.18 -1.77 -3.36
C ALA A 62 15.23 -2.44 -4.37
N ILE A 63 15.80 -3.13 -5.34
CA ILE A 63 15.06 -3.83 -6.40
C ILE A 63 14.98 -5.29 -6.01
N PHE A 64 13.77 -5.82 -5.88
CA PHE A 64 13.46 -7.20 -5.55
C PHE A 64 13.06 -7.99 -6.79
N HIS A 65 13.55 -9.22 -6.87
CA HIS A 65 13.03 -10.23 -7.79
C HIS A 65 12.89 -11.57 -7.07
N THR A 66 11.83 -12.30 -7.33
CA THR A 66 11.47 -13.48 -6.53
C THR A 66 11.65 -14.81 -7.29
N GLY A 67 11.94 -14.77 -8.58
CA GLY A 67 11.99 -15.96 -9.45
C GLY A 67 10.62 -16.49 -9.86
N SER A 68 9.53 -15.95 -9.33
CA SER A 68 8.17 -16.29 -9.75
C SER A 68 7.65 -15.43 -10.90
N GLY A 69 8.40 -14.38 -11.26
CA GLY A 69 8.01 -13.30 -12.16
C GLY A 69 7.51 -12.05 -11.44
N LEU A 70 7.47 -12.04 -10.09
CA LEU A 70 7.24 -10.84 -9.30
C LEU A 70 8.55 -10.05 -9.14
N GLU A 71 8.51 -8.78 -9.54
CA GLU A 71 9.56 -7.80 -9.35
C GLU A 71 8.97 -6.53 -8.77
N PHE A 72 9.66 -5.87 -7.83
CA PHE A 72 9.23 -4.59 -7.27
C PHE A 72 10.42 -3.80 -6.73
N THR A 73 10.26 -2.48 -6.69
CA THR A 73 11.24 -1.54 -6.15
C THR A 73 10.76 -0.97 -4.83
N VAL A 74 11.67 -0.78 -3.89
CA VAL A 74 11.46 -0.07 -2.62
C VAL A 74 12.36 1.16 -2.59
N LEU A 75 11.78 2.37 -2.49
CA LEU A 75 12.56 3.61 -2.37
C LEU A 75 13.02 3.80 -0.92
N LEU A 76 14.32 3.63 -0.67
CA LEU A 76 14.91 3.70 0.67
C LEU A 76 14.82 5.12 1.26
N ASP A 77 14.78 6.12 0.41
CA ASP A 77 14.72 7.53 0.79
C ASP A 77 13.31 8.13 0.72
N ARG A 78 12.30 7.32 0.39
CA ARG A 78 10.89 7.70 0.31
C ARG A 78 10.02 6.71 1.09
N CYS A 79 10.10 6.76 2.44
CA CYS A 79 9.29 5.96 3.37
C CYS A 79 9.36 4.44 3.16
N LEU A 80 10.33 3.89 2.45
CA LEU A 80 10.33 2.50 1.96
C LEU A 80 9.06 2.18 1.14
N ASP A 81 8.51 3.15 0.42
CA ASP A 81 7.34 3.00 -0.45
C ASP A 81 7.68 2.24 -1.75
N ILE A 82 6.64 1.78 -2.44
CA ILE A 82 6.75 0.91 -3.61
C ILE A 82 6.38 1.70 -4.88
N PRO A 83 7.34 2.35 -5.58
CA PRO A 83 7.07 3.14 -6.77
C PRO A 83 6.67 2.29 -7.95
N SER A 84 7.17 1.06 -8.02
CA SER A 84 6.89 0.15 -9.12
C SER A 84 6.83 -1.30 -8.63
N ALA A 85 5.90 -2.04 -9.22
CA ALA A 85 5.81 -3.49 -9.10
C ALA A 85 5.30 -4.06 -10.41
N SER A 86 5.77 -5.25 -10.78
CA SER A 86 5.31 -5.97 -11.98
C SER A 86 5.23 -7.47 -11.73
N PHE A 87 4.35 -8.13 -12.45
CA PHE A 87 4.29 -9.59 -12.47
C PHE A 87 4.35 -10.11 -13.90
N CYS A 88 5.41 -10.86 -14.22
CA CYS A 88 5.68 -11.37 -15.57
C CYS A 88 5.56 -10.24 -16.63
N GLY A 89 6.21 -9.10 -16.37
CA GLY A 89 6.24 -7.91 -17.23
C GLY A 89 4.97 -7.07 -17.28
N LYS A 90 3.92 -7.40 -16.49
CA LYS A 90 2.69 -6.61 -16.40
C LYS A 90 2.76 -5.69 -15.19
N ALA A 91 2.56 -4.38 -15.38
CA ALA A 91 2.54 -3.41 -14.31
C ALA A 91 1.40 -3.72 -13.32
N MET A 92 1.69 -3.59 -12.02
CA MET A 92 0.72 -3.74 -10.93
C MET A 92 0.30 -2.39 -10.37
N GLY A 93 1.19 -1.39 -10.41
CA GLY A 93 0.93 -0.05 -9.92
C GLY A 93 0.85 0.99 -11.05
N TRP A 94 0.18 2.11 -10.75
CA TRP A 94 0.18 3.28 -11.61
C TRP A 94 1.42 4.15 -11.35
N ARG A 95 1.95 4.77 -12.39
CA ARG A 95 3.02 5.76 -12.31
C ARG A 95 2.51 7.11 -12.78
N SER A 96 2.59 8.13 -11.95
CA SER A 96 2.24 9.49 -12.35
C SER A 96 3.29 10.09 -13.30
N ALA A 97 2.93 11.18 -13.96
CA ALA A 97 3.83 11.90 -14.85
C ALA A 97 5.03 12.54 -14.12
N THR A 98 5.03 12.64 -12.79
CA THR A 98 6.15 13.23 -12.03
C THR A 98 7.39 12.33 -12.05
N GLY A 99 7.21 11.00 -12.22
CA GLY A 99 8.28 10.04 -11.99
C GLY A 99 8.69 9.96 -10.51
N ASP A 100 9.79 9.29 -10.23
CA ASP A 100 10.38 9.30 -8.89
C ASP A 100 11.01 10.64 -8.60
N VAL A 101 10.75 11.18 -7.41
CA VAL A 101 11.24 12.50 -6.98
C VAL A 101 11.94 12.34 -5.64
N ALA A 102 13.18 12.75 -5.57
CA ALA A 102 13.98 12.67 -4.36
C ALA A 102 13.45 13.58 -3.24
N PRO A 103 13.65 13.22 -1.96
CA PRO A 103 13.06 13.95 -0.82
C PRO A 103 13.37 15.43 -0.77
N GLN A 104 14.53 15.86 -1.26
CA GLN A 104 14.95 17.27 -1.26
C GLN A 104 14.08 18.18 -2.15
N TYR A 105 13.33 17.61 -3.09
CA TYR A 105 12.40 18.36 -3.94
C TYR A 105 10.97 18.43 -3.36
N TYR A 106 10.75 17.85 -2.17
CA TYR A 106 9.44 17.89 -1.54
C TYR A 106 9.07 19.30 -1.11
N GLU A 107 7.90 19.74 -1.53
CA GLU A 107 7.31 21.03 -1.16
C GLU A 107 6.13 20.75 -0.20
N PRO A 108 6.22 21.17 1.09
CA PRO A 108 5.23 20.78 2.11
C PRO A 108 3.94 21.60 2.11
N GLU A 109 3.82 22.67 1.31
CA GLU A 109 2.69 23.59 1.40
C GLU A 109 1.55 23.25 0.44
N GLY A 110 0.33 23.34 0.94
CA GLY A 110 -0.88 23.24 0.14
C GLY A 110 -0.95 21.96 -0.67
N LEU A 111 -1.22 22.06 -1.97
CA LEU A 111 -1.31 20.93 -2.89
C LEU A 111 0.04 20.56 -3.54
N ARG A 112 1.15 21.17 -3.11
CA ARG A 112 2.43 20.96 -3.77
C ARG A 112 3.02 19.56 -3.60
N TRP A 113 2.52 18.78 -2.62
CA TRP A 113 2.77 17.35 -2.49
C TRP A 113 2.58 16.60 -3.82
N LEU A 114 1.62 17.02 -4.65
CA LEU A 114 1.37 16.45 -5.97
C LEU A 114 2.56 16.54 -6.93
N ARG A 115 3.50 17.47 -6.71
CA ARG A 115 4.72 17.59 -7.53
C ARG A 115 5.75 16.51 -7.26
N SER A 116 5.64 15.82 -6.15
CA SER A 116 6.50 14.68 -5.76
C SER A 116 5.74 13.37 -5.62
N TYR A 117 4.48 13.33 -6.06
CA TYR A 117 3.63 12.15 -6.00
C TYR A 117 3.85 11.23 -7.18
N PHE A 118 4.75 10.27 -7.03
CA PHE A 118 5.07 9.31 -8.08
C PHE A 118 3.94 8.30 -8.38
N GLY A 119 2.84 8.28 -7.59
CA GLY A 119 1.84 7.22 -7.60
C GLY A 119 2.41 5.95 -6.97
N GLY A 120 2.81 5.00 -7.79
CA GLY A 120 3.37 3.72 -7.33
C GLY A 120 2.31 2.76 -6.79
N LEU A 121 2.71 1.50 -6.57
CA LEU A 121 1.79 0.52 -5.97
C LEU A 121 1.46 0.89 -4.51
N VAL A 122 2.38 1.54 -3.80
CA VAL A 122 2.15 2.05 -2.45
C VAL A 122 2.83 3.39 -2.26
N THR A 123 2.08 4.40 -1.87
CA THR A 123 2.55 5.66 -1.29
C THR A 123 1.94 5.82 0.10
N THR A 124 2.78 6.03 1.11
CA THR A 124 2.33 6.19 2.49
C THR A 124 2.00 7.64 2.79
N CYS A 125 0.81 7.88 3.35
CA CYS A 125 0.32 9.18 3.79
C CYS A 125 0.20 9.23 5.31
N GLY A 126 0.60 10.33 5.92
CA GLY A 126 0.63 10.49 7.39
C GLY A 126 1.92 11.20 7.83
N LEU A 127 2.35 11.00 9.08
CA LEU A 127 1.71 10.39 10.26
C LEU A 127 0.86 11.39 11.04
N THR A 128 1.17 12.67 10.90
CA THR A 128 0.45 13.75 11.61
C THR A 128 -0.74 14.27 10.82
N HIS A 129 -0.75 14.05 9.50
CA HIS A 129 -1.78 14.57 8.62
C HIS A 129 -2.06 13.65 7.42
N VAL A 130 -3.33 13.52 7.04
CA VAL A 130 -3.80 12.86 5.80
C VAL A 130 -4.94 13.69 5.20
N GLY A 131 -5.04 13.73 3.88
CA GLY A 131 -6.12 14.40 3.16
C GLY A 131 -5.83 15.87 2.88
N ALA A 132 -6.87 16.68 2.78
CA ALA A 132 -6.81 18.08 2.38
C ALA A 132 -5.83 18.90 3.25
N PRO A 133 -5.07 19.82 2.64
CA PRO A 133 -4.04 20.58 3.36
C PRO A 133 -4.62 21.45 4.46
N ARG A 134 -3.82 21.68 5.53
CA ARG A 134 -4.17 22.60 6.63
C ARG A 134 -3.74 24.02 6.27
N PRO A 135 -4.44 25.04 6.83
CA PRO A 135 -3.99 26.42 6.75
C PRO A 135 -2.60 26.61 7.39
N GLU A 136 -1.80 27.51 6.84
CA GLU A 136 -0.39 27.77 7.23
C GLU A 136 -0.21 28.29 8.67
N SER A 137 -1.28 28.71 9.35
CA SER A 137 -1.24 29.26 10.71
C SER A 137 -0.88 28.27 11.81
N ALA A 138 -0.80 26.97 11.53
CA ALA A 138 -0.37 25.97 12.50
C ALA A 138 1.15 25.75 12.37
N LEU A 139 1.85 25.63 13.52
CA LEU A 139 3.28 25.28 13.60
C LEU A 139 3.65 24.05 12.74
N LEU A 140 2.67 23.25 12.41
CA LEU A 140 2.72 22.02 11.68
C LEU A 140 1.98 22.11 10.33
N GLY A 141 2.01 23.27 9.66
CA GLY A 141 1.37 23.45 8.34
C GLY A 141 1.59 22.24 7.44
N ASN A 142 0.62 21.33 7.41
CA ASN A 142 0.74 20.10 6.63
C ASN A 142 0.06 20.32 5.27
N GLY A 143 0.81 20.09 4.22
CA GLY A 143 0.26 19.99 2.89
C GLY A 143 -0.56 18.71 2.72
N LEU A 144 -1.10 18.53 1.52
CA LEU A 144 -1.85 17.34 1.14
C LEU A 144 -1.14 16.06 1.61
N HIS A 145 -1.90 15.15 2.23
CA HIS A 145 -1.45 13.82 2.69
C HIS A 145 -0.27 13.76 3.67
N GLY A 146 0.17 14.90 4.21
CA GLY A 146 1.28 14.93 5.16
C GLY A 146 2.65 14.71 4.52
N ARG A 147 3.63 14.31 5.31
CA ARG A 147 5.02 14.35 4.89
C ARG A 147 5.77 13.01 4.97
N ILE A 148 5.20 11.99 5.61
CA ILE A 148 5.92 10.73 5.89
C ILE A 148 6.46 10.06 4.61
N GLY A 149 5.71 10.05 3.51
CA GLY A 149 6.10 9.51 2.21
C GLY A 149 7.29 10.22 1.54
N ASN A 150 7.71 11.37 2.10
CA ASN A 150 8.87 12.14 1.64
C ASN A 150 10.04 12.11 2.64
N LEU A 151 10.00 11.23 3.65
CA LEU A 151 11.06 11.10 4.64
C LEU A 151 11.95 9.88 4.34
N PRO A 152 13.29 10.07 4.30
CA PRO A 152 14.21 8.96 4.09
C PRO A 152 14.27 8.05 5.31
N ALA A 153 14.46 6.75 5.05
CA ALA A 153 14.66 5.76 6.10
C ALA A 153 16.08 5.83 6.70
N ARG A 154 16.15 5.61 8.01
CA ARG A 154 17.37 5.38 8.77
C ARG A 154 17.45 3.92 9.23
N ASP A 155 18.61 3.50 9.70
CA ASP A 155 18.83 2.15 10.24
C ASP A 155 18.40 1.05 9.27
N ILE A 156 18.69 1.26 7.97
CA ILE A 156 18.29 0.36 6.90
C ILE A 156 19.01 -0.98 7.08
N GLN A 157 18.24 -2.06 7.07
CA GLN A 157 18.75 -3.43 7.10
C GLN A 157 18.18 -4.18 5.89
N ILE A 158 19.06 -4.79 5.11
CA ILE A 158 18.72 -5.66 3.99
C ILE A 158 19.17 -7.06 4.35
N SER A 159 18.27 -8.03 4.24
CA SER A 159 18.54 -9.44 4.52
C SER A 159 18.09 -10.31 3.36
N GLN A 160 18.96 -11.26 3.00
CA GLN A 160 18.74 -12.28 2.00
C GLN A 160 19.27 -13.59 2.57
N GLU A 161 18.41 -14.40 3.16
CA GLU A 161 18.86 -15.56 3.93
C GLU A 161 17.89 -16.73 3.89
N TRP A 162 18.44 -17.91 4.08
CA TRP A 162 17.66 -19.12 4.29
C TRP A 162 17.10 -19.19 5.71
N VAL A 163 15.77 -19.19 5.84
CA VAL A 163 15.06 -19.43 7.09
C VAL A 163 14.35 -20.79 6.95
N GLY A 164 14.97 -21.84 7.48
CA GLY A 164 14.51 -23.20 7.18
C GLY A 164 14.65 -23.51 5.69
N ASN A 165 13.53 -23.84 5.05
CA ASN A 165 13.47 -24.14 3.61
C ASN A 165 12.99 -22.96 2.75
N GLN A 166 12.91 -21.76 3.29
CA GLN A 166 12.50 -20.56 2.55
C GLN A 166 13.70 -19.61 2.41
N TYR A 167 13.92 -19.09 1.22
CA TYR A 167 14.87 -18.00 1.01
C TYR A 167 14.13 -16.68 1.14
N VAL A 168 14.33 -16.02 2.29
CA VAL A 168 13.62 -14.80 2.67
C VAL A 168 14.41 -13.59 2.22
N LEU A 169 13.71 -12.66 1.59
CA LEU A 169 14.20 -11.36 1.13
C LEU A 169 13.50 -10.27 1.93
N SER A 170 14.24 -9.37 2.56
CA SER A 170 13.61 -8.26 3.29
C SER A 170 14.46 -7.00 3.33
N VAL A 171 13.80 -5.86 3.38
CA VAL A 171 14.38 -4.57 3.72
C VAL A 171 13.58 -3.96 4.87
N SER A 172 14.28 -3.37 5.84
CA SER A 172 13.64 -2.63 6.93
C SER A 172 14.36 -1.33 7.23
N GLY A 173 13.64 -0.38 7.81
CA GLY A 173 14.18 0.92 8.21
C GLY A 173 13.20 1.69 9.10
N VAL A 174 13.61 2.87 9.55
CA VAL A 174 12.82 3.75 10.41
C VAL A 174 12.72 5.13 9.79
N MET A 175 11.51 5.59 9.58
CA MET A 175 11.19 6.98 9.25
C MET A 175 10.70 7.69 10.51
N ARG A 176 11.13 8.92 10.72
CA ARG A 176 10.77 9.68 11.91
C ARG A 176 10.14 11.01 11.51
N GLU A 177 8.90 11.21 11.91
CA GLU A 177 8.23 12.49 11.80
C GLU A 177 8.24 13.16 13.18
N ALA A 178 9.08 14.19 13.29
CA ALA A 178 9.29 14.88 14.55
C ALA A 178 9.49 16.38 14.33
N VAL A 179 9.07 17.17 15.31
CA VAL A 179 9.30 18.61 15.36
C VAL A 179 9.73 19.03 16.77
N VAL A 180 10.61 20.02 16.85
CA VAL A 180 11.03 20.59 18.13
C VAL A 180 9.81 21.17 18.86
N PHE A 181 9.60 20.77 20.13
CA PHE A 181 8.45 21.11 20.98
C PHE A 181 7.10 20.51 20.51
N GLY A 182 7.08 19.55 19.58
CA GLY A 182 5.87 18.92 19.07
C GLY A 182 5.90 17.40 19.11
N GLU A 183 5.34 16.79 18.09
CA GLU A 183 5.28 15.34 17.95
C GLU A 183 6.65 14.70 17.72
N ASN A 184 6.75 13.42 18.11
CA ASN A 184 7.87 12.55 17.80
C ASN A 184 7.33 11.15 17.52
N LEU A 185 6.96 10.91 16.27
CA LEU A 185 6.41 9.64 15.78
C LEU A 185 7.44 8.91 14.94
N ALA A 186 7.67 7.65 15.23
CA ALA A 186 8.54 6.77 14.45
C ALA A 186 7.69 5.71 13.73
N LEU A 187 7.87 5.58 12.43
CA LEU A 187 7.37 4.48 11.60
C LEU A 187 8.53 3.52 11.30
N ARG A 188 8.49 2.32 11.86
CA ARG A 188 9.37 1.22 11.48
C ARG A 188 8.66 0.35 10.47
N ARG A 189 9.22 0.24 9.27
CA ARG A 189 8.69 -0.59 8.18
C ARG A 189 9.60 -1.75 7.89
N THR A 190 9.01 -2.90 7.60
CA THR A 190 9.67 -4.02 6.94
C THR A 190 8.88 -4.40 5.69
N VAL A 191 9.56 -4.44 4.55
CA VAL A 191 9.03 -5.01 3.30
C VAL A 191 9.71 -6.35 3.09
N ALA A 192 8.93 -7.42 2.87
CA ALA A 192 9.47 -8.77 2.76
C ALA A 192 8.75 -9.61 1.72
N THR A 193 9.49 -10.56 1.15
CA THR A 193 8.98 -11.63 0.28
C THR A 193 9.84 -12.89 0.41
N CYS A 194 9.50 -13.96 -0.32
CA CYS A 194 10.31 -15.16 -0.39
C CYS A 194 10.56 -15.58 -1.85
N MET A 195 11.65 -16.32 -2.09
CA MET A 195 11.88 -16.97 -3.38
C MET A 195 10.66 -17.83 -3.77
N GLY A 196 10.22 -17.69 -5.03
CA GLY A 196 9.06 -18.40 -5.58
C GLY A 196 7.70 -17.78 -5.19
N GLU A 197 7.66 -16.75 -4.34
CA GLU A 197 6.40 -16.07 -4.01
C GLU A 197 6.00 -15.08 -5.10
N ARG A 198 4.67 -15.00 -5.30
CA ARG A 198 4.03 -14.00 -6.17
C ARG A 198 3.52 -12.80 -5.38
N ARG A 199 3.84 -12.75 -4.06
CA ARG A 199 3.33 -11.77 -3.09
C ARG A 199 4.48 -11.15 -2.32
N PHE A 200 4.23 -9.96 -1.81
CA PHE A 200 5.08 -9.35 -0.80
C PHE A 200 4.22 -8.78 0.34
N TRP A 201 4.86 -8.55 1.47
CA TRP A 201 4.22 -8.04 2.69
C TRP A 201 4.90 -6.76 3.15
N ILE A 202 4.08 -5.86 3.69
CA ILE A 202 4.53 -4.70 4.45
C ILE A 202 4.08 -4.93 5.90
N HIS A 203 5.03 -4.84 6.82
CA HIS A 203 4.77 -4.80 8.25
C HIS A 203 5.28 -3.49 8.81
N ASP A 204 4.38 -2.70 9.38
CA ASP A 204 4.66 -1.40 9.97
C ASP A 204 4.40 -1.40 11.47
N THR A 205 5.23 -0.65 12.21
CA THR A 205 5.00 -0.30 13.61
C THR A 205 5.14 1.20 13.76
N VAL A 206 4.04 1.89 14.11
CA VAL A 206 4.06 3.31 14.47
C VAL A 206 4.18 3.43 15.98
N THR A 207 5.18 4.16 16.46
CA THR A 207 5.46 4.38 17.88
C THR A 207 5.45 5.87 18.18
N ASN A 208 4.78 6.26 19.27
CA ASN A 208 4.94 7.59 19.85
C ASN A 208 6.17 7.59 20.77
N GLU A 209 7.28 8.15 20.30
CA GLU A 209 8.52 8.28 21.07
C GLU A 209 8.59 9.61 21.86
N GLY A 210 7.53 10.42 21.77
CA GLY A 210 7.37 11.65 22.55
C GLY A 210 6.80 11.38 23.96
N PHE A 211 6.71 12.44 24.75
CA PHE A 211 6.20 12.39 26.13
C PHE A 211 4.75 12.85 26.28
N ASN A 212 4.12 13.28 25.17
CA ASN A 212 2.72 13.68 25.14
C ASN A 212 1.89 12.67 24.35
N LYS A 213 0.61 12.51 24.75
CA LYS A 213 -0.36 11.74 23.96
C LYS A 213 -0.52 12.43 22.60
N THR A 214 -0.20 11.70 21.52
CA THR A 214 -0.14 12.25 20.16
C THR A 214 -1.20 11.60 19.28
N LYS A 215 -1.97 12.41 18.57
CA LYS A 215 -2.92 11.94 17.55
C LYS A 215 -2.17 11.65 16.27
N PHE A 216 -2.51 10.53 15.60
CA PHE A 216 -1.87 10.14 14.35
C PHE A 216 -2.88 9.68 13.30
N MET A 217 -2.48 9.83 12.04
CA MET A 217 -3.22 9.43 10.86
C MET A 217 -2.30 8.58 9.98
N LEU A 218 -2.83 7.51 9.41
CA LEU A 218 -2.09 6.64 8.50
C LEU A 218 -3.01 6.14 7.40
N LEU A 219 -2.57 6.32 6.16
CA LEU A 219 -3.25 5.84 4.96
C LEU A 219 -2.22 5.26 4.00
N TYR A 220 -2.49 4.06 3.49
CA TYR A 220 -1.73 3.43 2.43
C TYR A 220 -2.43 3.70 1.11
N HIS A 221 -1.89 4.58 0.29
CA HIS A 221 -2.42 4.95 -1.01
C HIS A 221 -1.93 3.95 -2.05
N CYS A 222 -2.71 2.87 -2.24
CA CYS A 222 -2.33 1.78 -3.14
C CYS A 222 -2.90 2.05 -4.54
N ASN A 223 -2.05 2.44 -5.48
CA ASN A 223 -2.46 2.96 -6.77
C ASN A 223 -2.36 1.89 -7.85
N ILE A 224 -3.49 1.34 -8.26
CA ILE A 224 -3.57 0.34 -9.31
C ILE A 224 -3.80 1.04 -10.65
N GLY A 225 -3.00 0.68 -11.66
CA GLY A 225 -3.05 1.26 -13.00
C GLY A 225 -3.31 0.23 -14.09
N TRP A 226 -3.14 0.65 -15.35
CA TRP A 226 -3.19 -0.24 -16.49
C TRP A 226 -2.09 -1.31 -16.39
N PRO A 227 -2.34 -2.60 -16.72
CA PRO A 227 -3.51 -3.15 -17.40
C PRO A 227 -4.60 -3.71 -16.47
N ALA A 228 -4.45 -3.64 -15.15
CA ALA A 228 -5.50 -4.08 -14.22
C ALA A 228 -6.70 -3.10 -14.23
N VAL A 229 -6.41 -1.80 -14.32
CA VAL A 229 -7.40 -0.76 -14.61
C VAL A 229 -7.55 -0.65 -16.12
N ASP A 230 -8.74 -0.94 -16.63
CA ASP A 230 -9.10 -0.78 -18.03
C ASP A 230 -10.63 -0.65 -18.17
N ALA A 231 -11.12 -0.28 -19.34
CA ALA A 231 -12.56 -0.21 -19.61
C ALA A 231 -13.22 -1.58 -19.31
N GLY A 232 -14.24 -1.59 -18.45
CA GLY A 232 -14.93 -2.80 -18.02
C GLY A 232 -14.30 -3.57 -16.87
N SER A 233 -13.13 -3.15 -16.38
CA SER A 233 -12.56 -3.66 -15.12
C SER A 233 -13.47 -3.33 -13.94
N GLU A 234 -13.29 -4.05 -12.82
CA GLU A 234 -14.09 -3.79 -11.62
C GLU A 234 -13.24 -3.80 -10.34
N LEU A 235 -13.69 -3.02 -9.36
CA LEU A 235 -13.29 -3.17 -7.96
C LEU A 235 -14.10 -4.30 -7.31
N ILE A 236 -13.44 -5.36 -6.89
CA ILE A 236 -14.02 -6.45 -6.11
C ILE A 236 -13.62 -6.23 -4.65
N SER A 237 -14.60 -5.92 -3.79
CA SER A 237 -14.38 -5.67 -2.37
C SER A 237 -15.57 -6.12 -1.53
N PRO A 238 -15.38 -6.61 -0.28
CA PRO A 238 -16.47 -7.02 0.59
C PRO A 238 -17.11 -5.81 1.30
N SER A 239 -17.49 -4.80 0.53
CA SER A 239 -18.09 -3.55 1.02
C SER A 239 -19.54 -3.76 1.41
N ARG A 240 -19.86 -3.58 2.70
CA ARG A 240 -21.23 -3.56 3.22
C ARG A 240 -21.92 -2.24 2.90
N TYR A 241 -21.24 -1.13 3.12
CA TYR A 241 -21.71 0.19 2.77
C TYR A 241 -20.69 0.89 1.88
N VAL A 242 -21.19 1.67 0.92
CA VAL A 242 -20.40 2.57 0.09
C VAL A 242 -21.07 3.94 0.14
N ALA A 243 -20.29 4.98 0.43
CA ALA A 243 -20.78 6.35 0.51
C ALA A 243 -19.91 7.28 -0.34
N PRO A 244 -20.49 8.14 -1.17
CA PRO A 244 -19.73 9.15 -1.90
C PRO A 244 -19.16 10.19 -0.92
N ARG A 245 -17.95 10.69 -1.21
CA ARG A 245 -17.30 11.76 -0.45
C ARG A 245 -18.05 13.09 -0.63
N ASP A 246 -18.47 13.37 -1.85
CA ASP A 246 -19.01 14.64 -2.29
C ASP A 246 -20.05 14.48 -3.44
N ALA A 247 -20.58 15.60 -3.93
CA ALA A 247 -21.58 15.61 -4.99
C ALA A 247 -21.02 15.05 -6.33
N THR A 248 -19.74 15.22 -6.61
CA THR A 248 -19.09 14.66 -7.81
C THR A 248 -19.10 13.13 -7.76
N ALA A 249 -18.75 12.55 -6.62
CA ALA A 249 -18.78 11.11 -6.41
C ALA A 249 -20.22 10.58 -6.37
N ALA A 250 -21.19 11.35 -5.83
CA ALA A 250 -22.61 10.96 -5.80
C ALA A 250 -23.23 10.85 -7.20
N ASN A 251 -22.71 11.63 -8.15
CA ASN A 251 -23.16 11.53 -9.54
C ASN A 251 -22.60 10.27 -10.21
N GLY A 252 -23.46 9.26 -10.45
CA GLY A 252 -23.10 7.95 -10.99
C GLY A 252 -22.56 6.98 -9.95
N GLN A 253 -22.88 7.17 -8.67
CA GLN A 253 -22.44 6.32 -7.56
C GLN A 253 -22.86 4.85 -7.68
N GLU A 254 -23.88 4.53 -8.48
CA GLU A 254 -24.29 3.15 -8.79
C GLU A 254 -23.22 2.36 -9.54
N ASN A 255 -22.28 3.07 -10.18
CA ASN A 255 -21.13 2.51 -10.90
C ASN A 255 -19.81 2.68 -10.13
N TRP A 256 -19.86 2.84 -8.80
CA TRP A 256 -18.66 3.03 -7.98
C TRP A 256 -17.57 1.99 -8.27
N ASN A 257 -17.93 0.74 -8.45
CA ASN A 257 -17.01 -0.38 -8.66
C ASN A 257 -16.72 -0.71 -10.14
N LYS A 258 -17.29 0.04 -11.09
CA LYS A 258 -17.05 -0.15 -12.54
C LYS A 258 -16.05 0.87 -13.05
N LEU A 259 -15.11 0.44 -13.88
CA LEU A 259 -14.10 1.32 -14.41
C LEU A 259 -14.42 1.70 -15.85
N ASP A 260 -14.38 3.01 -16.10
CA ASP A 260 -14.67 3.60 -17.40
C ASP A 260 -13.39 3.61 -18.27
N PRO A 261 -13.47 3.80 -19.59
CA PRO A 261 -12.29 4.07 -20.40
C PRO A 261 -11.64 5.41 -20.03
N PRO A 262 -10.38 5.66 -20.42
CA PRO A 262 -9.74 6.96 -20.20
C PRO A 262 -10.60 8.09 -20.76
N THR A 263 -10.91 9.09 -19.92
CA THR A 263 -11.89 10.13 -20.20
C THR A 263 -11.25 11.51 -20.03
N HIS A 264 -11.42 12.36 -21.05
CA HIS A 264 -10.90 13.73 -21.03
C HIS A 264 -11.54 14.56 -19.91
N LYS A 265 -10.73 15.25 -19.10
CA LYS A 265 -11.17 16.08 -17.97
C LYS A 265 -12.06 15.34 -16.96
N TYR A 266 -11.79 14.07 -16.71
CA TYR A 266 -12.51 13.31 -15.69
C TYR A 266 -12.38 13.99 -14.32
N ALA A 267 -13.50 14.24 -13.66
CA ALA A 267 -13.50 14.70 -12.28
C ALA A 267 -13.36 13.50 -11.34
N GLU A 268 -12.33 13.49 -10.51
CA GLU A 268 -12.07 12.39 -9.57
C GLU A 268 -13.29 12.11 -8.68
N LYS A 269 -13.46 10.85 -8.31
CA LYS A 269 -14.52 10.40 -7.40
C LYS A 269 -13.88 9.64 -6.24
N CYS A 270 -14.29 9.99 -5.02
CA CYS A 270 -13.88 9.25 -3.83
C CYS A 270 -15.09 8.63 -3.15
N TYR A 271 -14.91 7.39 -2.69
CA TYR A 271 -15.94 6.66 -1.95
C TYR A 271 -15.37 6.11 -0.65
N TYR A 272 -16.11 6.27 0.43
CA TYR A 272 -15.86 5.61 1.71
C TYR A 272 -16.53 4.26 1.76
N HIS A 273 -15.84 3.27 2.28
CA HIS A 273 -16.35 1.90 2.39
C HIS A 273 -16.39 1.40 3.82
N GLU A 274 -17.49 0.74 4.20
CA GLU A 274 -17.52 -0.14 5.37
C GLU A 274 -17.27 -1.56 4.91
N MET A 275 -16.07 -2.06 5.16
CA MET A 275 -15.64 -3.39 4.74
C MET A 275 -16.09 -4.47 5.72
N THR A 276 -16.51 -5.63 5.22
CA THR A 276 -16.79 -6.83 6.01
C THR A 276 -15.54 -7.70 6.05
N PRO A 277 -14.90 -7.90 7.21
CA PRO A 277 -13.73 -8.75 7.31
C PRO A 277 -14.07 -10.24 7.24
N ALA A 278 -13.12 -11.04 6.80
CA ALA A 278 -13.15 -12.49 6.95
C ALA A 278 -13.06 -12.91 8.44
N ARG A 279 -13.15 -14.20 8.73
CA ARG A 279 -13.13 -14.72 10.12
C ARG A 279 -11.84 -14.41 10.88
N ASP A 280 -10.73 -14.31 10.18
CA ASP A 280 -9.41 -13.96 10.72
C ASP A 280 -9.17 -12.45 10.87
N GLY A 281 -10.17 -11.63 10.51
CA GLY A 281 -10.10 -10.17 10.55
C GLY A 281 -9.53 -9.52 9.31
N THR A 282 -9.13 -10.30 8.30
CA THR A 282 -8.58 -9.76 7.05
C THR A 282 -9.66 -9.24 6.10
N VAL A 283 -9.30 -8.26 5.31
CA VAL A 283 -10.08 -7.71 4.19
C VAL A 283 -9.21 -7.74 2.95
N THR A 284 -9.75 -8.25 1.85
CA THR A 284 -9.10 -8.19 0.54
C THR A 284 -9.93 -7.34 -0.41
N ALA A 285 -9.29 -6.35 -1.02
CA ALA A 285 -9.83 -5.54 -2.12
C ALA A 285 -8.95 -5.70 -3.36
N ALA A 286 -9.55 -5.77 -4.53
CA ALA A 286 -8.82 -6.02 -5.77
C ALA A 286 -9.42 -5.27 -6.95
N ILE A 287 -8.57 -4.76 -7.84
CA ILE A 287 -8.98 -4.35 -9.19
C ILE A 287 -8.72 -5.51 -10.14
N VAL A 288 -9.72 -5.84 -10.94
CA VAL A 288 -9.66 -6.99 -11.86
C VAL A 288 -10.14 -6.58 -13.26
N ASN A 289 -9.29 -6.84 -14.25
CA ASN A 289 -9.58 -6.77 -15.67
C ASN A 289 -9.86 -8.18 -16.21
N ASP A 290 -11.14 -8.54 -16.31
CA ASP A 290 -11.57 -9.85 -16.81
C ASP A 290 -11.30 -10.05 -18.29
N GLY A 291 -11.29 -8.96 -19.08
CA GLY A 291 -11.05 -9.00 -20.53
C GLY A 291 -9.60 -9.26 -20.90
N PHE A 292 -8.68 -9.15 -19.93
CA PHE A 292 -7.26 -9.34 -20.21
C PHE A 292 -6.96 -10.78 -20.66
N LYS A 293 -6.14 -10.93 -21.73
CA LYS A 293 -5.75 -12.23 -22.33
C LYS A 293 -6.93 -13.16 -22.63
N LYS A 294 -7.94 -12.68 -23.34
CA LYS A 294 -9.10 -13.49 -23.77
C LYS A 294 -9.85 -14.17 -22.60
N GLY A 295 -9.81 -13.59 -21.40
CA GLY A 295 -10.60 -14.04 -20.27
C GLY A 295 -9.84 -14.80 -19.18
N ASP A 296 -8.51 -14.94 -19.26
CA ASP A 296 -7.70 -15.41 -18.12
C ASP A 296 -7.77 -14.41 -16.96
N GLY A 297 -7.91 -13.13 -17.31
CA GLY A 297 -7.94 -12.01 -16.36
C GLY A 297 -6.55 -11.57 -15.92
N PHE A 298 -6.48 -10.31 -15.48
CA PHE A 298 -5.35 -9.78 -14.72
C PHE A 298 -5.89 -8.81 -13.67
N GLY A 299 -5.35 -8.89 -12.46
CA GLY A 299 -5.72 -8.00 -11.40
C GLY A 299 -4.61 -7.84 -10.37
N VAL A 300 -4.84 -6.90 -9.44
CA VAL A 300 -3.95 -6.62 -8.32
C VAL A 300 -4.81 -6.48 -7.06
N TYR A 301 -4.36 -7.09 -5.98
CA TYR A 301 -5.06 -7.02 -4.70
C TYR A 301 -4.18 -6.43 -3.60
N VAL A 302 -4.87 -5.85 -2.61
CA VAL A 302 -4.33 -5.55 -1.28
C VAL A 302 -5.16 -6.30 -0.24
N THR A 303 -4.48 -6.96 0.70
CA THR A 303 -5.10 -7.55 1.90
C THR A 303 -4.55 -6.85 3.14
N TYR A 304 -5.43 -6.52 4.08
CA TYR A 304 -5.07 -5.87 5.33
C TYR A 304 -5.94 -6.34 6.49
N ASN A 305 -5.56 -6.03 7.74
CA ASN A 305 -6.37 -6.36 8.92
C ASN A 305 -7.29 -5.18 9.27
N LYS A 306 -8.61 -5.41 9.29
CA LYS A 306 -9.60 -4.36 9.58
C LYS A 306 -9.50 -3.77 10.99
N LYS A 307 -8.99 -4.52 11.98
CA LYS A 307 -8.79 -3.98 13.33
C LYS A 307 -7.63 -3.00 13.39
N GLN A 308 -6.63 -3.18 12.53
CA GLN A 308 -5.48 -2.27 12.41
C GLN A 308 -5.85 -1.04 11.59
N LEU A 309 -6.53 -1.23 10.44
CA LEU A 309 -6.96 -0.19 9.51
C LEU A 309 -8.49 -0.27 9.37
N PRO A 310 -9.23 0.42 10.26
CA PRO A 310 -10.69 0.25 10.37
C PRO A 310 -11.47 0.86 9.22
N ARG A 311 -10.83 1.71 8.40
CA ARG A 311 -11.46 2.44 7.29
C ARG A 311 -10.84 2.07 5.97
N PHE A 312 -11.58 2.34 4.91
CA PHE A 312 -11.13 2.15 3.53
C PHE A 312 -11.74 3.22 2.64
N VAL A 313 -10.92 3.81 1.78
CA VAL A 313 -11.34 4.79 0.78
C VAL A 313 -10.97 4.24 -0.60
N GLU A 314 -11.84 4.43 -1.56
CA GLU A 314 -11.57 4.28 -2.99
C GLU A 314 -11.38 5.66 -3.60
N TRP A 315 -10.24 5.87 -4.26
CA TRP A 315 -10.02 7.01 -5.14
C TRP A 315 -10.09 6.55 -6.58
N LYS A 316 -11.10 6.99 -7.31
CA LYS A 316 -11.34 6.63 -8.71
C LYS A 316 -11.00 7.81 -9.61
N GLN A 317 -9.92 7.70 -10.39
CA GLN A 317 -9.50 8.68 -11.36
C GLN A 317 -9.34 8.04 -12.74
N MET A 318 -10.30 8.31 -13.63
CA MET A 318 -10.35 7.73 -14.98
C MET A 318 -9.93 8.76 -16.06
N GLY A 319 -9.06 9.70 -15.70
CA GLY A 319 -8.52 10.71 -16.60
C GLY A 319 -7.53 10.14 -17.61
N GLU A 320 -7.35 10.86 -18.71
CA GLU A 320 -6.25 10.58 -19.64
C GLU A 320 -4.92 10.83 -18.93
N GLN A 321 -3.97 9.89 -19.01
CA GLN A 321 -2.68 9.80 -18.28
C GLN A 321 -2.81 9.52 -16.77
N ASP A 322 -3.76 10.15 -16.10
CA ASP A 322 -4.08 9.90 -14.69
C ASP A 322 -5.16 8.81 -14.58
N TYR A 323 -4.83 7.60 -15.10
CA TYR A 323 -5.76 6.48 -15.24
C TYR A 323 -5.49 5.45 -14.14
N VAL A 324 -6.14 5.64 -13.00
CA VAL A 324 -5.78 4.97 -11.74
C VAL A 324 -6.97 4.77 -10.81
N VAL A 325 -6.91 3.71 -10.01
CA VAL A 325 -7.77 3.54 -8.83
C VAL A 325 -6.89 3.39 -7.59
N GLY A 326 -7.09 4.26 -6.61
CA GLY A 326 -6.50 4.15 -5.27
C GLY A 326 -7.34 3.22 -4.40
N LEU A 327 -6.71 2.19 -3.85
CA LEU A 327 -7.26 1.34 -2.79
C LEU A 327 -6.59 1.74 -1.48
N GLU A 328 -7.34 2.35 -0.56
CA GLU A 328 -6.74 3.09 0.53
C GLU A 328 -7.17 2.59 1.92
N PRO A 329 -6.62 1.46 2.40
CA PRO A 329 -6.82 1.06 3.79
C PRO A 329 -6.16 2.08 4.74
N CYS A 330 -6.92 2.55 5.75
CA CYS A 330 -6.50 3.66 6.60
C CYS A 330 -7.15 3.63 7.99
N ASN A 331 -6.65 4.50 8.89
CA ASN A 331 -7.24 4.75 10.19
C ASN A 331 -7.97 6.12 10.28
N CYS A 332 -8.08 6.86 9.18
CA CYS A 332 -8.54 8.25 9.14
C CYS A 332 -9.45 8.51 7.93
N GLY A 333 -10.01 9.72 7.84
CA GLY A 333 -10.65 10.26 6.65
C GLY A 333 -9.65 10.96 5.72
N VAL A 334 -10.16 11.47 4.58
CA VAL A 334 -9.37 12.16 3.55
C VAL A 334 -9.71 13.64 3.39
N GLU A 335 -10.61 14.17 4.21
CA GLU A 335 -10.95 15.62 4.23
C GLU A 335 -9.98 16.45 5.08
N GLY A 336 -8.93 15.85 5.61
CA GLY A 336 -7.93 16.49 6.42
C GLY A 336 -8.14 16.34 7.93
N ARG A 337 -7.04 16.48 8.68
CA ARG A 337 -6.97 16.25 10.13
C ARG A 337 -8.02 17.03 10.93
N GLU A 338 -8.27 18.29 10.58
CA GLU A 338 -9.22 19.12 11.33
C GLU A 338 -10.66 18.61 11.25
N VAL A 339 -11.03 18.04 10.12
CA VAL A 339 -12.36 17.45 9.94
C VAL A 339 -12.50 16.23 10.84
N ASP A 340 -11.55 15.31 10.80
CA ASP A 340 -11.53 14.13 11.67
C ASP A 340 -11.47 14.51 13.16
N GLU A 341 -10.73 15.55 13.51
CA GLU A 341 -10.63 16.02 14.87
C GLU A 341 -11.96 16.56 15.41
N ARG A 342 -12.63 17.42 14.65
CA ARG A 342 -13.97 17.92 15.00
C ARG A 342 -15.01 16.80 15.13
N GLN A 343 -14.86 15.74 14.37
CA GLN A 343 -15.75 14.57 14.42
C GLN A 343 -15.36 13.57 15.52
N GLY A 344 -14.21 13.75 16.17
CA GLY A 344 -13.68 12.83 17.19
C GLY A 344 -13.22 11.49 16.59
N LEU A 345 -12.70 11.51 15.36
CA LEU A 345 -12.32 10.32 14.60
C LEU A 345 -10.82 10.00 14.62
N LEU A 346 -10.00 10.88 15.21
CA LEU A 346 -8.56 10.70 15.26
C LEU A 346 -8.14 9.64 16.27
N HIS A 347 -7.33 8.70 15.82
CA HIS A 347 -6.62 7.76 16.69
C HIS A 347 -5.48 8.48 17.44
N SER A 348 -5.11 7.96 18.61
CA SER A 348 -4.00 8.50 19.38
C SER A 348 -3.12 7.39 19.95
N LEU A 349 -1.87 7.74 20.25
CA LEU A 349 -0.88 6.94 20.94
C LEU A 349 -0.43 7.65 22.20
N ASN A 350 -0.43 6.95 23.33
CA ASN A 350 0.20 7.42 24.55
C ASN A 350 1.74 7.42 24.41
N PRO A 351 2.49 8.10 25.27
CA PRO A 351 3.94 7.99 25.30
C PRO A 351 4.42 6.54 25.38
N GLY A 352 5.29 6.14 24.45
CA GLY A 352 5.81 4.78 24.33
C GLY A 352 4.85 3.75 23.72
N GLU A 353 3.59 4.12 23.44
CA GLU A 353 2.63 3.21 22.78
C GLU A 353 2.99 2.99 21.33
N SER A 354 2.79 1.74 20.86
CA SER A 354 3.00 1.34 19.47
C SER A 354 1.76 0.65 18.90
N ARG A 355 1.55 0.80 17.57
CA ARG A 355 0.55 0.04 16.82
C ARG A 355 1.16 -0.59 15.59
N GLU A 356 0.73 -1.81 15.30
CA GLU A 356 1.20 -2.60 14.16
C GLU A 356 0.18 -2.58 13.03
N PHE A 357 0.67 -2.64 11.78
CA PHE A 357 -0.13 -2.66 10.56
C PHE A 357 0.49 -3.66 9.59
N ASP A 358 -0.35 -4.53 9.05
CA ASP A 358 0.06 -5.60 8.14
C ASP A 358 -0.70 -5.49 6.82
N LEU A 359 0.03 -5.51 5.71
CA LEU A 359 -0.53 -5.54 4.36
C LEU A 359 0.14 -6.63 3.53
N GLU A 360 -0.63 -7.22 2.62
CA GLU A 360 -0.15 -8.15 1.61
C GLU A 360 -0.59 -7.67 0.23
N PHE A 361 0.30 -7.78 -0.75
CA PHE A 361 0.06 -7.41 -2.15
C PHE A 361 0.40 -8.57 -3.07
N GLY A 362 -0.36 -8.73 -4.14
CA GLY A 362 -0.06 -9.71 -5.16
C GLY A 362 -0.90 -9.56 -6.42
N PRO A 363 -0.52 -10.25 -7.51
CA PRO A 363 -1.29 -10.31 -8.73
C PRO A 363 -2.41 -11.34 -8.63
N ILE A 364 -3.45 -11.13 -9.42
CA ILE A 364 -4.50 -12.10 -9.77
C ILE A 364 -4.29 -12.44 -11.24
N THR A 365 -4.16 -13.72 -11.58
CA THR A 365 -3.72 -14.13 -12.92
C THR A 365 -4.51 -15.28 -13.51
N THR A 366 -5.50 -15.80 -12.77
CA THR A 366 -6.32 -16.92 -13.20
C THR A 366 -7.81 -16.65 -12.94
N ARG A 367 -8.65 -17.19 -13.79
CA ARG A 367 -10.11 -17.16 -13.61
C ARG A 367 -10.54 -17.70 -12.25
N ALA A 368 -9.91 -18.78 -11.78
CA ALA A 368 -10.23 -19.37 -10.47
C ALA A 368 -9.97 -18.40 -9.31
N GLU A 369 -8.90 -17.58 -9.37
CA GLU A 369 -8.62 -16.55 -8.37
C GLU A 369 -9.69 -15.43 -8.41
N VAL A 370 -10.10 -15.00 -9.60
CA VAL A 370 -11.18 -14.02 -9.79
C VAL A 370 -12.49 -14.54 -9.22
N ASP A 371 -12.87 -15.77 -9.57
CA ASP A 371 -14.12 -16.38 -9.10
C ASP A 371 -14.14 -16.57 -7.59
N ALA A 372 -13.00 -16.91 -6.98
CA ALA A 372 -12.86 -16.99 -5.52
C ALA A 372 -13.07 -15.64 -4.83
N LEU A 373 -12.53 -14.55 -5.40
CA LEU A 373 -12.74 -13.19 -4.89
C LEU A 373 -14.21 -12.77 -5.00
N ARG A 374 -14.85 -13.02 -6.15
CA ARG A 374 -16.27 -12.75 -6.34
C ARG A 374 -17.15 -13.55 -5.39
N ALA A 375 -16.85 -14.83 -5.20
CA ALA A 375 -17.55 -15.68 -4.23
C ALA A 375 -17.40 -15.17 -2.80
N ALA A 376 -16.24 -14.67 -2.43
CA ALA A 376 -16.01 -14.05 -1.12
C ALA A 376 -16.82 -12.74 -0.98
N ARG A 377 -16.76 -11.87 -1.98
CA ARG A 377 -17.51 -10.60 -2.02
C ARG A 377 -19.01 -10.81 -1.97
N ASN A 378 -19.55 -11.81 -2.68
CA ASN A 378 -20.98 -12.07 -2.76
C ASN A 378 -21.61 -12.53 -1.43
N LYS A 379 -20.81 -12.86 -0.42
CA LYS A 379 -21.27 -13.08 0.96
C LYS A 379 -21.68 -11.78 1.66
N THR A 380 -21.33 -10.64 1.11
CA THR A 380 -21.67 -9.31 1.64
C THR A 380 -22.60 -8.61 0.66
N LYS A 381 -23.81 -8.26 1.12
CA LYS A 381 -24.71 -7.41 0.34
C LYS A 381 -24.25 -5.96 0.49
N THR A 382 -23.91 -5.33 -0.63
CA THR A 382 -23.52 -3.91 -0.66
C THR A 382 -24.74 -3.01 -0.71
N GLU A 383 -24.74 -1.97 0.11
CA GLU A 383 -25.72 -0.87 0.12
C GLU A 383 -25.00 0.45 -0.12
N ILE A 384 -25.49 1.24 -1.09
CA ILE A 384 -25.02 2.60 -1.32
C ILE A 384 -25.79 3.51 -0.36
N VAL A 385 -25.08 4.32 0.40
CA VAL A 385 -25.63 5.25 1.39
C VAL A 385 -25.17 6.66 1.08
N ASP A 386 -25.95 7.65 1.54
CA ASP A 386 -25.76 9.08 1.27
C ASP A 386 -24.54 9.70 1.99
N SER A 387 -24.08 9.08 3.08
CA SER A 387 -22.98 9.63 3.88
C SER A 387 -22.22 8.54 4.64
N TYR A 388 -20.88 8.65 4.64
CA TYR A 388 -20.00 7.79 5.42
C TYR A 388 -20.20 7.92 6.94
N LYS A 389 -20.79 9.02 7.41
CA LYS A 389 -21.12 9.24 8.83
C LYS A 389 -22.07 8.17 9.39
N ARG A 390 -22.81 7.46 8.52
CA ARG A 390 -23.69 6.36 8.94
C ARG A 390 -22.94 5.15 9.49
N PHE A 391 -21.69 4.93 9.11
CA PHE A 391 -20.94 3.73 9.48
C PHE A 391 -19.56 3.99 10.07
N VAL A 392 -19.01 5.18 9.94
CA VAL A 392 -17.71 5.53 10.56
C VAL A 392 -17.88 5.65 12.07
N LYS A 393 -17.11 4.85 12.81
CA LYS A 393 -17.10 4.83 14.27
C LYS A 393 -15.95 5.63 14.83
N LYS A 394 -16.17 6.22 16.02
CA LYS A 394 -15.09 6.83 16.81
C LYS A 394 -14.15 5.72 17.30
N PRO A 395 -12.82 5.99 17.40
CA PRO A 395 -11.83 5.04 17.89
C PRO A 395 -11.98 4.73 19.38
#